data_2985c2245106b88669b59c6963f8e753
#
_entry.id   2985c2245106b88669b59c6963f8e753
#
_cell.length_a   1.000
_cell.length_b   1.000
_cell.length_c   1.000
_cell.angle_alpha   90.00
_cell.angle_beta   90.00
_cell.angle_gamma   90.00
#
_symmetry.space_group_name_H-M   'P 1'
#
loop_
_entity.id
_entity.type
_entity.pdbx_description
1 polymer ?
#
loop_
_entity_poly.entity_id
_entity_poly.type
_entity_poly.pdbx_seq_one_letter_code
_entity_poly.pdbx_strand_id
1 'polypeptide(L)'
;MKSYFENALPYLRVFYQPIYDLNKKKLNVAEALLRYDDGHHQNIEQVIRKAEEMGCVSCFDLWVLNKVLEQLPELKKRNIERINVNLSPVTCSSVDSEKKIFAMLRGCRSCLWMNI
;
A
#
# COMPACT_ATOMS: atom_id res chain seq x y z
N MET A 1 -8.33 -4.32 24.52
CA MET A 1 -7.04 -4.81 24.00
C MET A 1 -6.91 -4.46 22.53
N LYS A 2 -5.83 -3.83 22.13
CA LYS A 2 -5.61 -3.46 20.73
C LYS A 2 -5.14 -4.66 19.91
N SER A 3 -5.60 -4.75 18.67
CA SER A 3 -5.15 -5.78 17.74
C SER A 3 -3.68 -5.57 17.36
N TYR A 4 -3.10 -6.58 16.72
CA TYR A 4 -1.74 -6.48 16.21
C TYR A 4 -1.60 -5.31 15.23
N PHE A 5 -2.58 -5.14 14.32
CA PHE A 5 -2.57 -4.04 13.38
C PHE A 5 -2.63 -2.68 14.09
N GLU A 6 -3.51 -2.53 15.05
CA GLU A 6 -3.64 -1.27 15.81
C GLU A 6 -2.35 -0.91 16.53
N ASN A 7 -1.66 -1.90 17.08
CA ASN A 7 -0.37 -1.69 17.74
C ASN A 7 0.73 -1.28 16.76
N ALA A 8 0.69 -1.79 15.53
CA ALA A 8 1.66 -1.47 14.49
C ALA A 8 1.41 -0.10 13.87
N LEU A 9 0.17 0.34 13.85
CA LEU A 9 -0.29 1.50 13.08
C LEU A 9 0.55 2.77 13.26
N PRO A 10 0.94 3.18 14.48
CA PRO A 10 1.74 4.40 14.65
C PRO A 10 3.10 4.37 13.97
N TYR A 11 3.60 3.18 13.65
CA TYR A 11 4.94 2.98 13.12
C TYR A 11 4.96 2.67 11.63
N LEU A 12 3.78 2.57 11.01
CA LEU A 12 3.68 2.28 9.58
C LEU A 12 3.96 3.52 8.75
N ARG A 13 4.70 3.33 7.66
CA ARG A 13 5.03 4.39 6.71
C ARG A 13 4.90 3.84 5.29
N VAL A 14 4.55 4.69 4.35
CA VAL A 14 4.56 4.34 2.94
C VAL A 14 5.65 5.16 2.27
N PHE A 15 6.58 4.46 1.62
CA PHE A 15 7.63 5.06 0.82
C PHE A 15 7.34 4.78 -0.64
N TYR A 16 7.79 5.65 -1.51
CA TYR A 16 7.59 5.52 -2.95
C TYR A 16 8.92 5.36 -3.63
N GLN A 17 9.10 4.25 -4.34
CA GLN A 17 10.31 3.99 -5.11
C GLN A 17 10.04 4.30 -6.57
N PRO A 18 10.74 5.28 -7.17
CA PRO A 18 10.55 5.57 -8.58
C PRO A 18 10.99 4.41 -9.47
N ILE A 19 10.24 4.20 -10.53
CA ILE A 19 10.51 3.19 -11.55
C ILE A 19 10.63 3.90 -12.89
N TYR A 20 11.69 3.60 -13.63
CA TYR A 20 11.92 4.18 -14.94
C TYR A 20 11.00 3.52 -15.98
N ASP A 21 10.21 4.35 -16.67
CA ASP A 21 9.34 3.88 -17.75
C ASP A 21 10.13 3.92 -19.06
N LEU A 22 10.48 2.73 -19.58
CA LEU A 22 11.28 2.62 -20.79
C LEU A 22 10.54 3.13 -22.04
N ASN A 23 9.22 3.03 -22.05
CA ASN A 23 8.43 3.51 -23.19
C ASN A 23 8.40 5.03 -23.25
N LYS A 24 8.20 5.68 -22.13
CA LYS A 24 8.14 7.13 -22.04
C LYS A 24 9.49 7.78 -21.71
N LYS A 25 10.50 6.97 -21.41
CA LYS A 25 11.87 7.40 -21.08
C LYS A 25 11.90 8.41 -19.92
N LYS A 26 11.14 8.15 -18.86
CA LYS A 26 11.09 9.01 -17.68
C LYS A 26 10.71 8.24 -16.43
N LEU A 27 10.97 8.86 -15.26
CA LEU A 27 10.61 8.32 -13.94
C LEU A 27 9.21 8.80 -13.56
N ASN A 28 8.19 8.21 -14.17
CA ASN A 28 6.80 8.61 -13.97
C ASN A 28 5.94 7.55 -13.29
N VAL A 29 6.55 6.45 -12.89
CA VAL A 29 5.90 5.35 -12.18
C VAL A 29 6.57 5.19 -10.83
N ALA A 30 5.83 4.86 -9.80
CA ALA A 30 6.39 4.57 -8.48
C ALA A 30 5.74 3.33 -7.89
N GLU A 31 6.50 2.61 -7.08
CA GLU A 31 5.99 1.50 -6.28
C GLU A 31 5.79 2.00 -4.86
N ALA A 32 4.59 1.77 -4.32
CA ALA A 32 4.30 2.08 -2.92
C ALA A 32 4.82 0.93 -2.06
N LEU A 33 5.68 1.24 -1.12
CA LEU A 33 6.33 0.26 -0.26
C LEU A 33 5.99 0.54 1.19
N LEU A 34 5.46 -0.48 1.87
CA LEU A 34 5.18 -0.39 3.29
C LEU A 34 6.48 -0.54 4.07
N ARG A 35 6.63 0.29 5.11
CA ARG A 35 7.78 0.24 6.01
C ARG A 35 7.29 0.32 7.44
N TYR A 36 8.08 -0.25 8.35
CA TYR A 36 7.81 -0.21 9.78
C TYR A 36 9.01 0.42 10.48
N ASP A 37 8.74 1.46 11.25
CA ASP A 37 9.80 2.22 11.94
C ASP A 37 9.40 2.46 13.38
N ASP A 38 9.80 1.54 14.26
CA ASP A 38 9.58 1.65 15.70
C ASP A 38 10.85 2.03 16.46
N GLY A 39 11.93 2.34 15.73
CA GLY A 39 13.22 2.66 16.32
C GLY A 39 14.04 1.45 16.78
N HIS A 40 13.53 0.22 16.57
CA HIS A 40 14.18 -1.01 17.03
C HIS A 40 14.65 -1.92 15.91
N HIS A 41 14.74 -1.40 14.70
CA HIS A 41 15.23 -2.11 13.52
C HIS A 41 14.41 -3.36 13.13
N GLN A 42 13.16 -3.46 13.58
CA GLN A 42 12.28 -4.50 13.12
C GLN A 42 11.92 -4.25 11.65
N ASN A 43 12.15 -5.22 10.76
CA ASN A 43 11.87 -5.01 9.36
C ASN A 43 10.40 -5.34 9.02
N ILE A 44 9.93 -4.79 7.92
CA ILE A 44 8.53 -4.94 7.51
C ILE A 44 8.19 -6.40 7.16
N GLU A 45 9.14 -7.17 6.67
CA GLU A 45 8.90 -8.58 6.33
C GLU A 45 8.47 -9.37 7.56
N GLN A 46 9.10 -9.11 8.70
CA GLN A 46 8.74 -9.77 9.97
C GLN A 46 7.35 -9.34 10.41
N VAL A 47 7.03 -8.07 10.27
CA VAL A 47 5.70 -7.54 10.64
C VAL A 47 4.62 -8.18 9.77
N ILE A 48 4.83 -8.27 8.47
CA ILE A 48 3.85 -8.85 7.55
C ILE A 48 3.69 -10.36 7.79
N ARG A 49 4.79 -11.06 8.05
CA ARG A 49 4.72 -12.49 8.37
C ARG A 49 3.85 -12.73 9.61
N LYS A 50 4.04 -11.92 10.64
CA LYS A 50 3.22 -11.97 11.84
C LYS A 50 1.76 -11.65 11.53
N ALA A 51 1.52 -10.66 10.69
CA ALA A 51 0.17 -10.29 10.29
C ALA A 51 -0.52 -11.44 9.55
N GLU A 52 0.21 -12.15 8.70
CA GLU A 52 -0.32 -13.34 8.01
C GLU A 52 -0.68 -14.44 9.00
N GLU A 53 0.21 -14.72 9.96
CA GLU A 53 -0.04 -15.71 11.00
C GLU A 53 -1.28 -15.36 11.83
N MET A 54 -1.51 -14.10 12.09
CA MET A 54 -2.63 -13.62 12.88
C MET A 54 -3.90 -13.35 12.07
N GLY A 55 -3.84 -13.56 10.76
CA GLY A 55 -4.99 -13.37 9.88
C GLY A 55 -5.41 -11.93 9.66
N CYS A 56 -4.49 -10.96 9.82
CA CYS A 56 -4.83 -9.54 9.69
C CYS A 56 -4.05 -8.80 8.61
N VAL A 57 -3.43 -9.52 7.67
CA VAL A 57 -2.63 -8.87 6.62
C VAL A 57 -3.47 -7.93 5.75
N SER A 58 -4.76 -8.23 5.57
CA SER A 58 -5.65 -7.37 4.79
C SER A 58 -5.78 -5.97 5.38
N CYS A 59 -5.70 -5.84 6.69
CA CYS A 59 -5.72 -4.52 7.35
C CYS A 59 -4.54 -3.67 6.91
N PHE A 60 -3.36 -4.29 6.79
CA PHE A 60 -2.16 -3.60 6.33
C PHE A 60 -2.28 -3.18 4.87
N ASP A 61 -2.76 -4.09 4.02
CA ASP A 61 -2.94 -3.82 2.59
C ASP A 61 -3.91 -2.67 2.35
N LEU A 62 -5.05 -2.70 3.05
CA LEU A 62 -6.06 -1.65 2.91
C LEU A 62 -5.57 -0.31 3.45
N TRP A 63 -4.77 -0.34 4.50
CA TRP A 63 -4.17 0.87 5.04
C TRP A 63 -3.21 1.52 4.03
N VAL A 64 -2.36 0.71 3.39
CA VAL A 64 -1.44 1.20 2.35
C VAL A 64 -2.23 1.81 1.20
N LEU A 65 -3.25 1.11 0.71
CA LEU A 65 -4.06 1.60 -0.40
C LEU A 65 -4.71 2.94 -0.04
N ASN A 66 -5.27 3.05 1.15
CA ASN A 66 -5.89 4.29 1.60
C ASN A 66 -4.87 5.44 1.67
N LYS A 67 -3.67 5.17 2.18
CA LYS A 67 -2.59 6.16 2.23
C LYS A 67 -2.19 6.64 0.85
N VAL A 68 -2.05 5.72 -0.10
CA VAL A 68 -1.72 6.06 -1.48
C VAL A 68 -2.79 6.97 -2.06
N LEU A 69 -4.07 6.64 -1.85
CA LEU A 69 -5.17 7.45 -2.36
C LEU A 69 -5.18 8.85 -1.77
N GLU A 70 -4.88 8.99 -0.47
CA GLU A 70 -4.76 10.30 0.17
C GLU A 70 -3.63 11.14 -0.43
N GLN A 71 -2.55 10.50 -0.84
CA GLN A 71 -1.34 11.17 -1.32
C GLN A 71 -1.31 11.35 -2.84
N LEU A 72 -2.28 10.81 -3.57
CA LEU A 72 -2.32 10.89 -5.03
C LEU A 72 -2.19 12.33 -5.58
N PRO A 73 -2.92 13.32 -5.04
CA PRO A 73 -2.80 14.68 -5.58
C PRO A 73 -1.38 15.22 -5.50
N GLU A 74 -0.67 14.95 -4.41
CA GLU A 74 0.71 15.37 -4.23
C GLU A 74 1.66 14.63 -5.18
N LEU A 75 1.42 13.33 -5.36
CA LEU A 75 2.23 12.52 -6.26
C LEU A 75 2.04 12.97 -7.72
N LYS A 76 0.84 13.33 -8.11
CA LYS A 76 0.58 13.86 -9.45
C LYS A 76 1.31 15.16 -9.70
N LYS A 77 1.42 16.02 -8.69
CA LYS A 77 2.20 17.28 -8.80
C LYS A 77 3.68 16.99 -9.05
N ARG A 78 4.16 15.82 -8.63
CA ARG A 78 5.55 15.41 -8.85
C ARG A 78 5.72 14.59 -10.13
N ASN A 79 4.74 14.65 -11.02
CA ASN A 79 4.73 13.96 -12.33
C ASN A 79 4.70 12.45 -12.23
N ILE A 80 4.19 11.92 -11.14
CA ILE A 80 3.94 10.47 -11.02
C ILE A 80 2.57 10.19 -11.65
N GLU A 81 2.57 9.35 -12.68
CA GLU A 81 1.36 9.02 -13.44
C GLU A 81 0.73 7.71 -13.00
N ARG A 82 1.52 6.79 -12.47
CA ARG A 82 1.07 5.47 -12.01
C ARG A 82 1.73 5.08 -10.72
N ILE A 83 0.97 4.39 -9.88
CA ILE A 83 1.47 3.82 -8.63
C ILE A 83 1.16 2.34 -8.62
N ASN A 84 2.17 1.51 -8.42
CA ASN A 84 1.99 0.09 -8.20
C ASN A 84 1.79 -0.15 -6.71
N VAL A 85 0.70 -0.80 -6.36
CA VAL A 85 0.40 -1.16 -4.97
C VAL A 85 0.34 -2.68 -4.87
N ASN A 86 1.11 -3.25 -3.95
CA ASN A 86 1.14 -4.69 -3.75
C ASN A 86 0.05 -5.10 -2.75
N LEU A 87 -0.78 -6.06 -3.15
CA LEU A 87 -1.82 -6.62 -2.29
C LEU A 87 -1.57 -8.10 -2.13
N SER A 88 -1.75 -8.60 -0.91
CA SER A 88 -1.62 -10.02 -0.61
C SER A 88 -2.71 -10.83 -1.31
N PRO A 89 -2.44 -12.08 -1.71
CA PRO A 89 -3.47 -12.93 -2.32
C PRO A 89 -4.72 -13.09 -1.45
N VAL A 90 -4.55 -13.15 -0.15
CA VAL A 90 -5.66 -13.26 0.82
C VAL A 90 -6.58 -12.04 0.74
N THR A 91 -6.01 -10.85 0.58
CA THR A 91 -6.78 -9.62 0.42
C THR A 91 -7.57 -9.64 -0.89
N CYS A 92 -6.94 -10.06 -1.97
CA CYS A 92 -7.56 -10.12 -3.29
C CYS A 92 -8.65 -11.20 -3.37
N SER A 93 -8.55 -12.25 -2.56
CA SER A 93 -9.51 -13.36 -2.54
C SER A 93 -10.70 -13.12 -1.62
N SER A 94 -10.64 -12.11 -0.75
CA SER A 94 -11.69 -11.81 0.21
C SER A 94 -12.75 -10.91 -0.42
N VAL A 95 -14.01 -11.37 -0.39
CA VAL A 95 -15.14 -10.56 -0.89
C VAL A 95 -15.28 -9.26 -0.12
N ASP A 96 -15.08 -9.31 1.19
CA ASP A 96 -15.17 -8.11 2.03
C ASP A 96 -14.09 -7.10 1.67
N SER A 97 -12.85 -7.54 1.50
CA SER A 97 -11.74 -6.68 1.09
C SER A 97 -11.96 -6.12 -0.31
N GLU A 98 -12.46 -6.93 -1.23
CA GLU A 98 -12.78 -6.49 -2.59
C GLU A 98 -13.78 -5.34 -2.59
N LYS A 99 -14.84 -5.47 -1.79
CA LYS A 99 -15.85 -4.40 -1.66
C LYS A 99 -15.24 -3.12 -1.12
N LYS A 100 -14.36 -3.23 -0.12
CA LYS A 100 -13.67 -2.07 0.46
C LYS A 100 -12.76 -1.40 -0.55
N ILE A 101 -12.04 -2.18 -1.34
CA ILE A 101 -11.15 -1.68 -2.38
C ILE A 101 -11.95 -0.90 -3.42
N PHE A 102 -13.05 -1.48 -3.92
CA PHE A 102 -13.90 -0.81 -4.90
C PHE A 102 -14.48 0.49 -4.34
N ALA A 103 -14.88 0.50 -3.07
CA ALA A 103 -15.38 1.71 -2.43
C ALA A 103 -14.31 2.80 -2.37
N MET A 104 -13.06 2.43 -2.05
CA MET A 104 -11.94 3.37 -2.01
C MET A 104 -11.61 3.94 -3.39
N LEU A 105 -11.68 3.11 -4.43
CA LEU A 105 -11.33 3.50 -5.80
C LEU A 105 -12.44 4.27 -6.49
N ARG A 106 -13.65 4.24 -5.95
CA ARG A 106 -14.80 4.91 -6.55
C ARG A 106 -14.55 6.41 -6.59
N GLY A 107 -14.64 7.00 -7.78
CA GLY A 107 -14.35 8.41 -7.98
C GLY A 107 -12.88 8.74 -8.23
N CYS A 108 -12.00 7.76 -8.12
CA CYS A 108 -10.60 7.93 -8.46
C CYS A 108 -10.39 7.63 -9.95
N ARG A 109 -10.01 8.64 -10.73
CA ARG A 109 -9.67 8.46 -12.14
C ARG A 109 -8.21 8.06 -12.23
N SER A 110 -8.01 6.83 -12.18
CA SER A 110 -6.80 6.17 -11.87
C SER A 110 -5.52 6.48 -12.62
N CYS A 111 -4.52 6.71 -11.85
CA CYS A 111 -3.15 6.37 -12.17
C CYS A 111 -2.70 5.17 -11.32
N LEU A 112 -3.61 4.41 -10.75
CA LEU A 112 -3.31 3.37 -9.78
C LEU A 112 -3.36 1.99 -10.41
N TRP A 113 -2.28 1.23 -10.25
CA TRP A 113 -2.19 -0.17 -10.65
C TRP A 113 -1.95 -1.02 -9.41
N MET A 114 -2.72 -2.09 -9.26
CA MET A 114 -2.56 -3.03 -8.17
C MET A 114 -1.78 -4.25 -8.67
N ASN A 115 -0.77 -4.64 -7.90
CA ASN A 115 0.08 -5.77 -8.19
C ASN A 115 -0.06 -6.79 -7.06
N ILE A 116 -0.30 -8.02 -7.42
CA ILE A 116 -0.55 -9.10 -6.49
C ILE A 116 0.72 -9.92 -6.26
#